data_9349ff7c411ebec400e393fb9c7284ad
#
_entry.id   9349ff7c411ebec400e393fb9c7284ad
#
_cell.length_a   1.000
_cell.length_b   1.000
_cell.length_c   1.000
_cell.angle_alpha   90.00
_cell.angle_beta   90.00
_cell.angle_gamma   90.00
#
_symmetry.space_group_name_H-M   'P 1'
#
loop_
_entity.id
_entity.type
_entity.pdbx_description
1 polymer ?
#
loop_
_entity_poly.entity_id
_entity_poly.type
_entity_poly.pdbx_seq_one_letter_code
_entity_poly.pdbx_strand_id
1 'polypeptide(L)'
;MKRILPLLVLCLLLTGCVALPATAPAEPMYLALTFDDGPTPGITDQVLDVLKENDIVASFFLIGQKITEQSEYLIRRAYDMGCSIENHSKTHPGMPELNDREILDEVSYTTEQIVRITGEKPEFFRPPYISYNQKMYDLIDLTFICGYGCEDWEPSVTAKERADRILRDAKPGFIILLHDMEGNTQTVEAIKTIIPALKEQGYEFVTVRDLFRKSGIVPQRNVIYMGADEVRNNYE
;
A
#
# COMPACT_ATOMS: atom_id res chain seq x y z
N MET A 1 63.11 -55.01 44.99
CA MET A 1 61.95 -54.14 45.25
C MET A 1 61.80 -53.15 44.09
N LYS A 2 60.87 -53.43 43.18
CA LYS A 2 60.61 -52.59 42.01
C LYS A 2 59.46 -51.63 42.35
N ARG A 3 59.70 -50.32 42.31
CA ARG A 3 58.68 -49.26 42.51
C ARG A 3 57.94 -49.02 41.19
N ILE A 4 56.65 -49.29 41.23
CA ILE A 4 55.76 -48.98 40.10
C ILE A 4 55.24 -47.53 40.28
N LEU A 5 55.49 -46.68 39.31
CA LEU A 5 55.03 -45.31 39.30
C LEU A 5 53.64 -45.24 38.54
N PRO A 6 52.58 -44.68 39.11
CA PRO A 6 51.32 -44.58 38.39
C PRO A 6 51.33 -43.48 37.34
N LEU A 7 50.96 -43.84 36.14
CA LEU A 7 50.77 -42.94 35.01
C LEU A 7 49.44 -42.18 35.17
N LEU A 8 49.52 -40.86 35.41
CA LEU A 8 48.33 -40.01 35.51
C LEU A 8 47.89 -39.64 34.08
N VAL A 9 46.75 -40.21 33.61
CA VAL A 9 46.14 -39.85 32.34
C VAL A 9 45.28 -38.62 32.53
N LEU A 10 45.74 -37.48 32.01
CA LEU A 10 45.02 -36.20 32.02
C LEU A 10 44.03 -36.17 30.81
N CYS A 11 42.74 -36.42 31.05
CA CYS A 11 41.70 -36.25 30.06
C CYS A 11 41.41 -34.77 29.86
N LEU A 12 41.89 -34.18 28.78
CA LEU A 12 41.45 -32.86 28.29
C LEU A 12 40.04 -32.96 27.70
N LEU A 13 39.04 -32.47 28.43
CA LEU A 13 37.72 -32.23 27.90
C LEU A 13 37.73 -31.01 27.00
N LEU A 14 37.81 -31.17 25.70
CA LEU A 14 37.59 -30.14 24.71
C LEU A 14 36.08 -29.83 24.64
N THR A 15 35.61 -28.84 25.36
CA THR A 15 34.26 -28.29 25.17
C THR A 15 34.24 -27.48 23.87
N GLY A 16 33.91 -28.15 22.77
CA GLY A 16 33.61 -27.49 21.51
C GLY A 16 32.35 -26.62 21.63
N CYS A 17 32.48 -25.31 21.67
CA CYS A 17 31.36 -24.41 21.42
C CYS A 17 30.86 -24.62 20.00
N VAL A 18 29.77 -25.37 19.83
CA VAL A 18 29.04 -25.42 18.54
C VAL A 18 28.32 -24.08 18.42
N ALA A 19 28.88 -23.16 17.62
CA ALA A 19 28.15 -21.99 17.21
C ALA A 19 26.94 -22.43 16.37
N LEU A 20 25.75 -22.14 16.87
CA LEU A 20 24.52 -22.29 16.07
C LEU A 20 24.68 -21.43 14.80
N PRO A 21 24.32 -21.93 13.61
CA PRO A 21 24.36 -21.12 12.41
C PRO A 21 23.44 -19.91 12.63
N ALA A 22 23.95 -18.72 12.38
CA ALA A 22 23.14 -17.51 12.37
C ALA A 22 22.02 -17.75 11.35
N THR A 23 20.77 -17.69 11.80
CA THR A 23 19.61 -17.71 10.88
C THR A 23 19.79 -16.55 9.92
N ALA A 24 19.72 -16.81 8.61
CA ALA A 24 19.69 -15.76 7.62
C ALA A 24 18.60 -14.74 8.01
N PRO A 25 18.84 -13.43 7.85
CA PRO A 25 17.80 -12.44 8.11
C PRO A 25 16.56 -12.84 7.31
N ALA A 26 15.39 -12.79 7.95
CA ALA A 26 14.13 -13.04 7.26
C ALA A 26 14.00 -12.06 6.11
N GLU A 27 13.53 -12.53 4.94
CA GLU A 27 13.24 -11.64 3.81
C GLU A 27 12.26 -10.55 4.25
N PRO A 28 12.50 -9.28 3.89
CA PRO A 28 11.63 -8.19 4.29
C PRO A 28 10.23 -8.38 3.72
N MET A 29 9.21 -8.21 4.56
CA MET A 29 7.81 -8.33 4.18
C MET A 29 7.26 -6.95 3.81
N TYR A 30 7.10 -6.66 2.52
CA TYR A 30 6.56 -5.40 2.04
C TYR A 30 5.07 -5.45 1.86
N LEU A 31 4.38 -4.32 2.12
CA LEU A 31 2.99 -4.06 1.74
C LEU A 31 2.78 -2.59 1.41
N ALA A 32 1.75 -2.26 0.62
CA ALA A 32 1.38 -0.90 0.32
C ALA A 32 0.04 -0.54 0.98
N LEU A 33 0.05 0.55 1.77
CA LEU A 33 -1.17 1.16 2.28
C LEU A 33 -1.65 2.19 1.26
N THR A 34 -2.93 2.13 0.88
CA THR A 34 -3.49 3.03 -0.14
C THR A 34 -4.80 3.65 0.32
N PHE A 35 -5.05 4.90 -0.13
CA PHE A 35 -6.26 5.65 0.19
C PHE A 35 -6.90 6.18 -1.08
N ASP A 36 -8.21 5.98 -1.22
CA ASP A 36 -9.04 6.45 -2.32
C ASP A 36 -9.91 7.64 -1.90
N ASP A 37 -10.45 8.32 -2.90
CA ASP A 37 -11.43 9.39 -2.76
C ASP A 37 -10.94 10.71 -2.18
N GLY A 38 -9.68 10.84 -1.83
CA GLY A 38 -9.06 12.11 -1.43
C GLY A 38 -8.83 13.09 -2.61
N PRO A 39 -8.26 14.27 -2.34
CA PRO A 39 -7.92 14.80 -1.03
C PRO A 39 -9.14 15.35 -0.28
N THR A 40 -9.25 15.05 1.01
CA THR A 40 -10.35 15.51 1.86
C THR A 40 -9.81 16.28 3.06
N PRO A 41 -9.85 17.62 3.07
CA PRO A 41 -9.42 18.42 4.21
C PRO A 41 -10.02 17.94 5.52
N GLY A 42 -9.18 17.83 6.56
CA GLY A 42 -9.56 17.32 7.86
C GLY A 42 -9.45 15.79 8.00
N ILE A 43 -9.76 14.99 6.98
CA ILE A 43 -9.57 13.52 7.02
C ILE A 43 -8.17 13.18 6.48
N THR A 44 -7.82 13.62 5.28
CA THR A 44 -6.48 13.39 4.72
C THR A 44 -5.40 13.99 5.62
N ASP A 45 -5.64 15.14 6.30
CA ASP A 45 -4.74 15.70 7.30
C ASP A 45 -4.41 14.70 8.41
N GLN A 46 -5.47 14.09 9.00
CA GLN A 46 -5.34 13.12 10.08
C GLN A 46 -4.65 11.84 9.62
N VAL A 47 -4.96 11.36 8.39
CA VAL A 47 -4.23 10.23 7.80
C VAL A 47 -2.74 10.55 7.70
N LEU A 48 -2.37 11.70 7.14
CA LEU A 48 -0.97 12.13 7.00
C LEU A 48 -0.27 12.32 8.35
N ASP A 49 -1.00 12.76 9.39
CA ASP A 49 -0.45 12.82 10.75
C ASP A 49 -0.09 11.42 11.26
N VAL A 50 -0.98 10.44 11.12
CA VAL A 50 -0.73 9.05 11.53
C VAL A 50 0.42 8.43 10.75
N LEU A 51 0.51 8.64 9.42
CA LEU A 51 1.63 8.17 8.62
C LEU A 51 2.96 8.75 9.11
N LYS A 52 2.99 10.06 9.37
CA LYS A 52 4.17 10.77 9.87
C LYS A 52 4.61 10.29 11.25
N GLU A 53 3.67 10.11 12.17
CA GLU A 53 3.94 9.60 13.52
C GLU A 53 4.56 8.21 13.51
N ASN A 54 4.24 7.40 12.49
CA ASN A 54 4.75 6.05 12.34
C ASN A 54 5.95 5.94 11.38
N ASP A 55 6.41 7.06 10.80
CA ASP A 55 7.50 7.09 9.83
C ASP A 55 7.27 6.10 8.67
N ILE A 56 6.11 6.19 8.03
CA ILE A 56 5.73 5.37 6.88
C ILE A 56 5.19 6.21 5.74
N VAL A 57 5.17 5.62 4.55
CA VAL A 57 4.59 6.18 3.33
C VAL A 57 3.36 5.39 2.89
N ALA A 58 2.53 6.01 2.04
CA ALA A 58 1.34 5.41 1.43
C ALA A 58 1.20 5.84 -0.03
N SER A 59 0.17 5.35 -0.72
CA SER A 59 -0.22 5.82 -2.06
C SER A 59 -1.64 6.36 -2.02
N PHE A 60 -1.86 7.55 -2.58
CA PHE A 60 -3.16 8.23 -2.59
C PHE A 60 -3.73 8.26 -4.00
N PHE A 61 -4.89 7.66 -4.21
CA PHE A 61 -5.62 7.64 -5.47
C PHE A 61 -6.68 8.76 -5.43
N LEU A 62 -6.38 9.86 -6.11
CA LEU A 62 -7.13 11.11 -5.95
C LEU A 62 -8.25 11.27 -6.97
N ILE A 63 -9.39 11.79 -6.53
CA ILE A 63 -10.46 12.30 -7.38
C ILE A 63 -10.10 13.71 -7.84
N GLY A 64 -9.95 13.91 -9.15
CA GLY A 64 -9.46 15.15 -9.72
C GLY A 64 -10.28 16.39 -9.35
N GLN A 65 -11.61 16.30 -9.27
CA GLN A 65 -12.47 17.43 -8.86
C GLN A 65 -12.29 17.84 -7.39
N LYS A 66 -11.74 16.98 -6.55
CA LYS A 66 -11.41 17.32 -5.17
C LYS A 66 -10.08 18.04 -5.01
N ILE A 67 -9.31 18.14 -6.10
CA ILE A 67 -8.06 18.91 -6.15
C ILE A 67 -8.41 20.37 -6.39
N THR A 68 -8.48 21.14 -5.31
CA THR A 68 -8.83 22.56 -5.28
C THR A 68 -7.72 23.36 -4.60
N GLU A 69 -7.80 24.70 -4.66
CA GLU A 69 -6.87 25.55 -3.90
C GLU A 69 -6.86 25.23 -2.40
N GLN A 70 -8.01 24.82 -1.85
CA GLN A 70 -8.17 24.49 -0.43
C GLN A 70 -7.63 23.12 -0.04
N SER A 71 -7.39 22.23 -1.00
CA SER A 71 -6.91 20.87 -0.76
C SER A 71 -5.51 20.59 -1.32
N GLU A 72 -4.98 21.46 -2.18
CA GLU A 72 -3.67 21.27 -2.83
C GLU A 72 -2.52 21.08 -1.84
N TYR A 73 -2.57 21.75 -0.68
CA TYR A 73 -1.55 21.60 0.35
C TYR A 73 -1.41 20.15 0.89
N LEU A 74 -2.51 19.38 0.89
CA LEU A 74 -2.51 17.98 1.29
C LEU A 74 -1.70 17.13 0.33
N ILE A 75 -1.85 17.38 -0.95
CA ILE A 75 -1.12 16.67 -2.01
C ILE A 75 0.37 16.98 -1.91
N ARG A 76 0.74 18.26 -1.74
CA ARG A 76 2.13 18.66 -1.53
C ARG A 76 2.71 18.01 -0.29
N ARG A 77 1.97 18.04 0.83
CA ARG A 77 2.37 17.43 2.08
C ARG A 77 2.59 15.92 1.94
N ALA A 78 1.66 15.19 1.31
CA ALA A 78 1.79 13.76 1.05
C ALA A 78 3.04 13.46 0.19
N TYR A 79 3.20 14.21 -0.90
CA TYR A 79 4.33 14.06 -1.81
C TYR A 79 5.68 14.34 -1.13
N ASP A 80 5.78 15.42 -0.35
CA ASP A 80 6.99 15.79 0.40
C ASP A 80 7.35 14.76 1.49
N MET A 81 6.37 14.00 1.98
CA MET A 81 6.58 12.86 2.87
C MET A 81 7.05 11.58 2.15
N GLY A 82 7.14 11.60 0.82
CA GLY A 82 7.52 10.43 0.01
C GLY A 82 6.36 9.50 -0.36
N CYS A 83 5.12 9.92 -0.12
CA CYS A 83 3.94 9.19 -0.61
C CYS A 83 3.82 9.32 -2.13
N SER A 84 3.23 8.32 -2.80
CA SER A 84 2.89 8.43 -4.21
C SER A 84 1.48 8.98 -4.40
N ILE A 85 1.30 9.75 -5.48
CA ILE A 85 0.03 10.39 -5.82
C ILE A 85 -0.44 9.81 -7.14
N GLU A 86 -1.59 9.16 -7.10
CA GLU A 86 -2.10 8.32 -8.16
C GLU A 86 -3.51 8.75 -8.61
N ASN A 87 -4.02 8.16 -9.67
CA ASN A 87 -5.23 8.61 -10.35
C ASN A 87 -6.46 7.77 -9.98
N HIS A 88 -7.54 8.45 -9.56
CA HIS A 88 -8.85 7.84 -9.28
C HIS A 88 -9.98 8.49 -10.08
N SER A 89 -9.72 8.84 -11.34
CA SER A 89 -10.62 9.60 -12.22
C SER A 89 -10.87 11.05 -11.79
N LYS A 90 -11.59 11.80 -12.60
CA LYS A 90 -11.96 13.21 -12.34
C LYS A 90 -13.16 13.34 -11.43
N THR A 91 -14.24 12.59 -11.71
CA THR A 91 -15.54 12.77 -11.05
C THR A 91 -16.06 11.52 -10.34
N HIS A 92 -15.31 10.42 -10.38
CA HIS A 92 -15.65 9.13 -9.81
C HIS A 92 -16.92 8.50 -10.43
N PRO A 93 -17.06 8.42 -11.77
CA PRO A 93 -18.23 7.84 -12.43
C PRO A 93 -18.13 6.32 -12.58
N GLY A 94 -19.22 5.68 -12.97
CA GLY A 94 -19.21 4.30 -13.51
C GLY A 94 -18.55 4.27 -14.89
N MET A 95 -17.21 4.20 -14.94
CA MET A 95 -16.41 4.40 -16.16
C MET A 95 -16.71 3.45 -17.33
N PRO A 96 -17.10 2.17 -17.14
CA PRO A 96 -17.46 1.28 -18.26
C PRO A 96 -18.58 1.80 -19.16
N GLU A 97 -19.46 2.65 -18.61
CA GLU A 97 -20.62 3.21 -19.33
C GLU A 97 -20.25 4.44 -20.18
N LEU A 98 -19.08 5.03 -19.96
CA LEU A 98 -18.62 6.22 -20.65
C LEU A 98 -18.14 5.90 -22.08
N ASN A 99 -18.22 6.89 -22.98
CA ASN A 99 -17.55 6.79 -24.27
C ASN A 99 -16.04 7.06 -24.15
N ASP A 100 -15.29 6.78 -25.23
CA ASP A 100 -13.82 6.85 -25.25
C ASP A 100 -13.29 8.24 -24.83
N ARG A 101 -13.93 9.32 -25.30
CA ARG A 101 -13.53 10.68 -25.00
C ARG A 101 -13.77 11.01 -23.53
N GLU A 102 -14.89 10.59 -22.98
CA GLU A 102 -15.22 10.79 -21.56
C GLU A 102 -14.24 10.04 -20.66
N ILE A 103 -13.88 8.78 -20.99
CA ILE A 103 -12.87 8.01 -20.27
C ILE A 103 -11.53 8.74 -20.26
N LEU A 104 -11.09 9.21 -21.43
CA LEU A 104 -9.83 9.96 -21.54
C LEU A 104 -9.87 11.28 -20.77
N ASP A 105 -10.99 12.03 -20.77
CA ASP A 105 -11.15 13.27 -20.00
C ASP A 105 -11.09 13.00 -18.47
N GLU A 106 -11.74 11.93 -18.00
CA GLU A 106 -11.70 11.52 -16.60
C GLU A 106 -10.27 11.26 -16.10
N VAL A 107 -9.45 10.60 -16.92
CA VAL A 107 -8.07 10.25 -16.52
C VAL A 107 -7.10 11.40 -16.76
N SER A 108 -7.18 12.07 -17.91
CA SER A 108 -6.22 13.13 -18.27
C SER A 108 -6.33 14.33 -17.34
N TYR A 109 -7.56 14.77 -17.02
CA TYR A 109 -7.77 15.89 -16.10
C TYR A 109 -7.07 15.68 -14.76
N THR A 110 -7.27 14.52 -14.13
CA THR A 110 -6.66 14.21 -12.83
C THR A 110 -5.14 14.08 -12.94
N THR A 111 -4.65 13.44 -14.01
CA THR A 111 -3.21 13.36 -14.30
C THR A 111 -2.59 14.75 -14.42
N GLU A 112 -3.22 15.67 -15.14
CA GLU A 112 -2.74 17.05 -15.31
C GLU A 112 -2.67 17.80 -13.97
N GLN A 113 -3.68 17.65 -13.11
CA GLN A 113 -3.68 18.26 -11.79
C GLN A 113 -2.54 17.69 -10.91
N ILE A 114 -2.33 16.37 -10.92
CA ILE A 114 -1.24 15.72 -10.18
C ILE A 114 0.11 16.25 -10.66
N VAL A 115 0.35 16.26 -11.99
CA VAL A 115 1.60 16.77 -12.57
C VAL A 115 1.84 18.23 -12.24
N ARG A 116 0.80 19.06 -12.29
CA ARG A 116 0.90 20.50 -11.93
C ARG A 116 1.41 20.70 -10.51
N ILE A 117 1.04 19.84 -9.58
CA ILE A 117 1.36 19.99 -8.16
C ILE A 117 2.69 19.32 -7.81
N THR A 118 2.92 18.09 -8.30
CA THR A 118 4.06 17.25 -7.91
C THR A 118 5.22 17.29 -8.88
N GLY A 119 4.96 17.65 -10.15
CA GLY A 119 5.93 17.54 -11.25
C GLY A 119 6.05 16.12 -11.81
N GLU A 120 5.39 15.12 -11.23
CA GLU A 120 5.45 13.72 -11.64
C GLU A 120 4.10 13.22 -12.17
N LYS A 121 4.13 12.31 -13.14
CA LYS A 121 2.93 11.63 -13.62
C LYS A 121 2.57 10.48 -12.69
N PRO A 122 1.25 10.23 -12.45
CA PRO A 122 0.82 8.98 -11.81
C PRO A 122 1.24 7.78 -12.68
N GLU A 123 1.56 6.67 -12.04
CA GLU A 123 1.86 5.40 -12.71
C GLU A 123 0.69 4.43 -12.63
N PHE A 124 -0.19 4.65 -11.66
CA PHE A 124 -1.27 3.75 -11.33
C PHE A 124 -2.64 4.44 -11.45
N PHE A 125 -3.62 3.63 -11.81
CA PHE A 125 -5.01 4.01 -11.89
C PHE A 125 -5.86 3.03 -11.08
N ARG A 126 -6.68 3.53 -10.19
CA ARG A 126 -7.72 2.72 -9.56
C ARG A 126 -9.07 3.09 -10.16
N PRO A 127 -9.74 2.17 -10.88
CA PRO A 127 -11.05 2.48 -11.44
C PRO A 127 -12.08 2.67 -10.32
N PRO A 128 -12.93 3.70 -10.41
CA PRO A 128 -14.07 3.88 -9.50
C PRO A 128 -14.89 2.60 -9.35
N TYR A 129 -15.29 2.25 -8.12
CA TYR A 129 -16.06 1.04 -7.78
C TYR A 129 -15.36 -0.27 -8.18
N ILE A 130 -14.05 -0.23 -8.51
CA ILE A 130 -13.30 -1.34 -9.12
C ILE A 130 -14.03 -1.86 -10.38
N SER A 131 -14.73 -0.98 -11.08
CA SER A 131 -15.48 -1.30 -12.29
C SER A 131 -14.67 -0.91 -13.53
N TYR A 132 -14.38 -1.88 -14.40
CA TYR A 132 -13.54 -1.71 -15.57
C TYR A 132 -13.93 -2.66 -16.70
N ASN A 133 -13.46 -2.38 -17.91
CA ASN A 133 -13.67 -3.23 -19.09
C ASN A 133 -12.44 -3.14 -20.02
N GLN A 134 -12.46 -3.93 -21.10
CA GLN A 134 -11.39 -3.98 -22.08
C GLN A 134 -11.11 -2.61 -22.73
N LYS A 135 -12.16 -1.84 -23.02
CA LYS A 135 -12.04 -0.49 -23.59
C LYS A 135 -11.19 0.43 -22.71
N MET A 136 -11.35 0.36 -21.39
CA MET A 136 -10.54 1.15 -20.45
C MET A 136 -9.06 0.72 -20.46
N TYR A 137 -8.78 -0.56 -20.56
CA TYR A 137 -7.40 -1.04 -20.72
C TYR A 137 -6.74 -0.56 -22.01
N ASP A 138 -7.52 -0.47 -23.11
CA ASP A 138 -7.01 -0.03 -24.40
C ASP A 138 -6.73 1.48 -24.43
N LEU A 139 -7.48 2.27 -23.67
CA LEU A 139 -7.41 3.74 -23.66
C LEU A 139 -6.50 4.31 -22.57
N ILE A 140 -6.41 3.66 -21.41
CA ILE A 140 -5.72 4.21 -20.23
C ILE A 140 -4.31 3.62 -20.14
N ASP A 141 -3.31 4.48 -20.29
CA ASP A 141 -1.88 4.12 -20.22
C ASP A 141 -1.32 4.21 -18.80
N LEU A 142 -2.04 3.61 -17.84
CA LEU A 142 -1.65 3.48 -16.43
C LEU A 142 -1.87 2.03 -16.00
N THR A 143 -1.12 1.58 -14.99
CA THR A 143 -1.31 0.24 -14.41
C THR A 143 -2.55 0.25 -13.52
N PHE A 144 -3.45 -0.73 -13.72
CA PHE A 144 -4.67 -0.83 -12.94
C PHE A 144 -4.43 -1.52 -11.59
N ILE A 145 -4.93 -0.90 -10.53
CA ILE A 145 -4.80 -1.37 -9.15
C ILE A 145 -6.20 -1.55 -8.53
N CYS A 146 -6.40 -2.69 -7.87
CA CYS A 146 -7.52 -2.94 -6.97
C CYS A 146 -7.03 -2.86 -5.52
N GLY A 147 -6.55 -3.97 -4.97
CA GLY A 147 -6.17 -4.09 -3.57
C GLY A 147 -7.22 -4.84 -2.74
N TYR A 148 -6.93 -4.98 -1.45
CA TYR A 148 -7.77 -5.67 -0.46
C TYR A 148 -8.35 -4.66 0.52
N GLY A 149 -9.67 -4.50 0.50
CA GLY A 149 -10.41 -3.62 1.38
C GLY A 149 -10.97 -4.33 2.63
N CYS A 150 -11.51 -3.53 3.52
CA CYS A 150 -12.22 -4.01 4.72
C CYS A 150 -13.64 -3.43 4.84
N GLU A 151 -14.21 -2.97 3.73
CA GLU A 151 -15.50 -2.27 3.68
C GLU A 151 -15.50 -0.98 4.50
N ASP A 152 -14.40 -0.25 4.49
CA ASP A 152 -14.22 0.96 5.30
C ASP A 152 -15.06 2.16 4.80
N TRP A 153 -15.71 2.04 3.64
CA TRP A 153 -16.71 2.98 3.14
C TRP A 153 -18.07 2.81 3.82
N GLU A 154 -18.31 1.67 4.50
CA GLU A 154 -19.57 1.41 5.21
C GLU A 154 -19.53 2.03 6.61
N PRO A 155 -20.40 3.00 6.92
CA PRO A 155 -20.39 3.68 8.23
C PRO A 155 -20.65 2.75 9.43
N SER A 156 -21.31 1.61 9.19
CA SER A 156 -21.61 0.60 10.22
C SER A 156 -20.39 -0.24 10.61
N VAL A 157 -19.34 -0.30 9.78
CA VAL A 157 -18.13 -1.05 10.07
C VAL A 157 -17.22 -0.21 10.95
N THR A 158 -17.04 -0.63 12.19
CA THR A 158 -16.27 0.10 13.20
C THR A 158 -14.76 0.08 12.91
N ALA A 159 -14.02 1.03 13.49
CA ALA A 159 -12.56 1.06 13.38
C ALA A 159 -11.90 -0.27 13.79
N LYS A 160 -12.41 -0.90 14.86
CA LYS A 160 -11.93 -2.20 15.31
C LYS A 160 -12.15 -3.29 14.28
N GLU A 161 -13.34 -3.37 13.70
CA GLU A 161 -13.65 -4.38 12.67
C GLU A 161 -12.81 -4.19 11.41
N ARG A 162 -12.58 -2.93 10.99
CA ARG A 162 -11.67 -2.59 9.88
C ARG A 162 -10.26 -3.09 10.17
N ALA A 163 -9.74 -2.81 11.36
CA ALA A 163 -8.42 -3.25 11.77
C ALA A 163 -8.34 -4.79 11.83
N ASP A 164 -9.32 -5.45 12.48
CA ASP A 164 -9.33 -6.91 12.59
C ASP A 164 -9.34 -7.61 11.22
N ARG A 165 -10.12 -7.08 10.26
CA ARG A 165 -10.17 -7.63 8.89
C ARG A 165 -8.84 -7.48 8.18
N ILE A 166 -8.23 -6.30 8.20
CA ILE A 166 -6.93 -6.07 7.55
C ILE A 166 -5.83 -6.92 8.20
N LEU A 167 -5.75 -6.96 9.53
CA LEU A 167 -4.72 -7.72 10.25
C LEU A 167 -4.85 -9.23 10.05
N ARG A 168 -6.08 -9.75 9.89
CA ARG A 168 -6.33 -11.16 9.60
C ARG A 168 -5.82 -11.57 8.22
N ASP A 169 -6.01 -10.70 7.22
CA ASP A 169 -5.83 -11.04 5.82
C ASP A 169 -4.47 -10.57 5.25
N ALA A 170 -3.74 -9.71 5.99
CA ALA A 170 -2.46 -9.17 5.56
C ALA A 170 -1.41 -10.25 5.27
N LYS A 171 -0.76 -10.15 4.12
CA LYS A 171 0.37 -10.99 3.69
C LYS A 171 1.39 -10.15 2.92
N PRO A 172 2.66 -10.60 2.78
CA PRO A 172 3.64 -9.90 1.95
C PRO A 172 3.13 -9.69 0.53
N GLY A 173 3.41 -8.51 -0.04
CA GLY A 173 2.96 -8.14 -1.38
C GLY A 173 1.56 -7.51 -1.45
N PHE A 174 0.80 -7.42 -0.35
CA PHE A 174 -0.54 -6.83 -0.34
C PHE A 174 -0.56 -5.35 -0.68
N ILE A 175 -1.63 -4.96 -1.38
CA ILE A 175 -2.08 -3.58 -1.52
C ILE A 175 -3.34 -3.44 -0.68
N ILE A 176 -3.26 -2.70 0.42
CA ILE A 176 -4.39 -2.44 1.32
C ILE A 176 -5.18 -1.25 0.76
N LEU A 177 -6.48 -1.45 0.49
CA LEU A 177 -7.40 -0.44 -0.03
C LEU A 177 -8.24 0.12 1.11
N LEU A 178 -8.07 1.40 1.41
CA LEU A 178 -8.85 2.21 2.35
C LEU A 178 -9.31 3.50 1.66
N HIS A 179 -10.09 4.31 2.37
CA HIS A 179 -10.61 5.58 1.84
C HIS A 179 -10.36 6.73 2.84
N ASP A 180 -9.88 7.85 2.33
CA ASP A 180 -9.78 9.12 3.08
C ASP A 180 -10.91 10.10 2.71
N MET A 181 -12.08 9.56 2.38
CA MET A 181 -13.28 10.31 2.02
C MET A 181 -13.89 11.07 3.21
N GLU A 182 -14.77 12.01 2.89
CA GLU A 182 -15.44 12.86 3.89
C GLU A 182 -16.16 12.03 4.97
N GLY A 183 -15.95 12.39 6.24
CA GLY A 183 -16.56 11.74 7.40
C GLY A 183 -15.91 10.41 7.81
N ASN A 184 -14.93 9.88 7.09
CA ASN A 184 -14.36 8.56 7.35
C ASN A 184 -13.33 8.52 8.50
N THR A 185 -13.72 9.07 9.66
CA THR A 185 -12.88 9.09 10.86
C THR A 185 -12.59 7.69 11.41
N GLN A 186 -13.47 6.71 11.14
CA GLN A 186 -13.26 5.32 11.56
C GLN A 186 -12.02 4.69 10.86
N THR A 187 -11.73 5.06 9.61
CA THR A 187 -10.49 4.62 8.94
C THR A 187 -9.26 5.25 9.60
N VAL A 188 -9.33 6.53 9.97
CA VAL A 188 -8.24 7.20 10.72
C VAL A 188 -7.96 6.46 12.03
N GLU A 189 -8.99 6.08 12.78
CA GLU A 189 -8.81 5.31 14.02
C GLU A 189 -8.32 3.88 13.76
N ALA A 190 -8.78 3.23 12.69
CA ALA A 190 -8.33 1.88 12.33
C ALA A 190 -6.83 1.82 12.01
N ILE A 191 -6.30 2.79 11.24
CA ILE A 191 -4.88 2.80 10.86
C ILE A 191 -3.95 3.01 12.05
N LYS A 192 -4.39 3.67 13.13
CA LYS A 192 -3.64 3.78 14.38
C LYS A 192 -3.40 2.41 15.06
N THR A 193 -4.24 1.43 14.76
CA THR A 193 -4.09 0.03 15.22
C THR A 193 -3.35 -0.81 14.17
N ILE A 194 -3.72 -0.69 12.89
CA ILE A 194 -3.19 -1.49 11.79
C ILE A 194 -1.69 -1.30 11.64
N ILE A 195 -1.25 -0.03 11.59
CA ILE A 195 0.15 0.29 11.27
C ILE A 195 1.12 -0.27 12.33
N PRO A 196 0.97 0.03 13.64
CA PRO A 196 1.87 -0.53 14.64
C PRO A 196 1.85 -2.05 14.68
N ALA A 197 0.66 -2.67 14.56
CA ALA A 197 0.54 -4.12 14.63
C ALA A 197 1.24 -4.82 13.45
N LEU A 198 1.16 -4.30 12.23
CA LEU A 198 1.87 -4.83 11.08
C LEU A 198 3.39 -4.58 11.16
N LYS A 199 3.82 -3.42 11.67
CA LYS A 199 5.25 -3.16 11.94
C LYS A 199 5.83 -4.15 12.97
N GLU A 200 5.07 -4.45 14.03
CA GLU A 200 5.48 -5.46 15.03
C GLU A 200 5.61 -6.86 14.43
N GLN A 201 4.80 -7.19 13.43
CA GLN A 201 4.90 -8.43 12.67
C GLN A 201 6.07 -8.44 11.66
N GLY A 202 6.78 -7.32 11.49
CA GLY A 202 7.93 -7.20 10.59
C GLY A 202 7.58 -6.71 9.19
N TYR A 203 6.39 -6.16 8.98
CA TYR A 203 6.05 -5.53 7.69
C TYR A 203 6.68 -4.15 7.55
N GLU A 204 7.16 -3.86 6.34
CA GLU A 204 7.60 -2.54 5.89
C GLU A 204 6.55 -1.95 4.95
N PHE A 205 6.09 -0.73 5.27
CA PHE A 205 5.15 0.01 4.44
C PHE A 205 5.89 0.76 3.34
N VAL A 206 5.47 0.54 2.10
CA VAL A 206 6.05 1.15 0.92
C VAL A 206 4.95 1.71 0.00
N THR A 207 5.30 2.57 -0.95
CA THR A 207 4.37 2.98 -2.00
C THR A 207 4.05 1.81 -2.94
N VAL A 208 2.96 1.88 -3.71
CA VAL A 208 2.63 0.84 -4.73
C VAL A 208 3.79 0.70 -5.72
N ARG A 209 4.41 1.81 -6.15
CA ARG A 209 5.59 1.81 -7.02
C ARG A 209 6.74 1.00 -6.41
N ASP A 210 7.05 1.29 -5.16
CA ASP A 210 8.14 0.61 -4.46
C ASP A 210 7.82 -0.84 -4.14
N LEU A 211 6.55 -1.18 -3.92
CA LEU A 211 6.11 -2.55 -3.72
C LEU A 211 6.46 -3.41 -4.95
N PHE A 212 6.08 -2.97 -6.15
CA PHE A 212 6.43 -3.67 -7.38
C PHE A 212 7.94 -3.76 -7.58
N ARG A 213 8.67 -2.65 -7.38
CA ARG A 213 10.13 -2.59 -7.53
C ARG A 213 10.84 -3.56 -6.57
N LYS A 214 10.47 -3.56 -5.29
CA LYS A 214 11.07 -4.41 -4.26
C LYS A 214 10.71 -5.90 -4.44
N SER A 215 9.53 -6.19 -4.99
CA SER A 215 9.12 -7.54 -5.37
C SER A 215 9.76 -8.04 -6.68
N GLY A 216 10.51 -7.20 -7.39
CA GLY A 216 11.12 -7.55 -8.68
C GLY A 216 10.11 -7.77 -9.81
N ILE A 217 8.89 -7.25 -9.68
CA ILE A 217 7.79 -7.43 -10.64
C ILE A 217 7.65 -6.18 -11.49
N VAL A 218 7.63 -6.37 -12.79
CA VAL A 218 7.29 -5.31 -13.75
C VAL A 218 5.80 -5.41 -14.04
N PRO A 219 4.99 -4.39 -13.66
CA PRO A 219 3.55 -4.42 -13.90
C PRO A 219 3.22 -4.58 -15.39
N GLN A 220 2.24 -5.42 -15.68
CA GLN A 220 1.76 -5.68 -17.03
C GLN A 220 0.50 -4.87 -17.34
N ARG A 221 0.26 -4.62 -18.63
CA ARG A 221 -0.99 -4.01 -19.10
C ARG A 221 -2.13 -5.05 -19.14
N ASN A 222 -3.36 -4.56 -19.18
CA ASN A 222 -4.59 -5.38 -19.33
C ASN A 222 -4.82 -6.35 -18.16
N VAL A 223 -4.29 -6.03 -17.00
CA VAL A 223 -4.57 -6.74 -15.75
C VAL A 223 -4.81 -5.72 -14.64
N ILE A 224 -5.55 -6.12 -13.61
CA ILE A 224 -5.72 -5.32 -12.39
C ILE A 224 -5.11 -6.06 -11.21
N TYR A 225 -4.25 -5.38 -10.45
CA TYR A 225 -3.46 -5.97 -9.38
C TYR A 225 -4.19 -5.88 -8.03
N MET A 226 -4.25 -7.01 -7.32
CA MET A 226 -4.68 -7.11 -5.92
C MET A 226 -3.50 -6.95 -4.96
N GLY A 227 -2.32 -7.36 -5.39
CA GLY A 227 -1.03 -7.29 -4.73
C GLY A 227 0.07 -7.29 -5.79
N ALA A 228 1.34 -7.25 -5.39
CA ALA A 228 2.45 -7.18 -6.33
C ALA A 228 2.50 -8.38 -7.28
N ASP A 229 2.26 -9.58 -6.77
CA ASP A 229 2.29 -10.86 -7.49
C ASP A 229 0.90 -11.46 -7.73
N GLU A 230 -0.16 -10.71 -7.41
CA GLU A 230 -1.53 -11.19 -7.49
C GLU A 230 -2.41 -10.28 -8.37
N VAL A 231 -2.97 -10.85 -9.40
CA VAL A 231 -3.94 -10.19 -10.28
C VAL A 231 -5.34 -10.70 -10.01
N ARG A 232 -6.32 -9.80 -10.10
CA ARG A 232 -7.72 -10.21 -10.13
C ARG A 232 -8.02 -10.78 -11.50
N ASN A 233 -8.41 -12.05 -11.56
CA ASN A 233 -8.86 -12.67 -12.80
C ASN A 233 -10.14 -11.98 -13.27
N ASN A 234 -10.14 -11.58 -14.55
CA ASN A 234 -11.13 -10.70 -15.14
C ASN A 234 -12.55 -11.23 -15.05
N TYR A 235 -13.47 -10.29 -14.89
CA TYR A 235 -14.90 -10.38 -15.25
C TYR A 235 -15.73 -11.43 -14.48
N GLU A 236 -15.69 -11.42 -13.14
CA GLU A 236 -16.84 -11.88 -12.35
C GLU A 236 -17.52 -10.72 -11.64
#